data_4de2fd32923c6642af916a4c94067ff0
#
_entry.id   4de2fd32923c6642af916a4c94067ff0
#
_cell.length_a   1.000
_cell.length_b   1.000
_cell.length_c   1.000
_cell.angle_alpha   90.00
_cell.angle_beta   90.00
_cell.angle_gamma   90.00
#
_symmetry.space_group_name_H-M   'P 1'
#
loop_
_entity.id
_entity.type
_entity.pdbx_description
1 polymer ?
#
loop_
_entity_poly.entity_id
_entity_poly.type
_entity_poly.pdbx_seq_one_letter_code
_entity_poly.pdbx_strand_id
1 'polypeptide(L)'
;DEYVFVSNGSNDNISVIDPKLDTVVATIQLPLDSRVDRFRGMIPFGLAVSPDQKRLYVAEAGINAIGVIDIPELKLIGHIPAGWFPSKLAVTPDGRHIVVTNAKGFGSGPNGGEAFEAGPYGSYIGSLMRGSVSVIPVPSDRQLKEYSKDVERNNYTFTDVNSADFDWRKDNPIPLYGGEKESPIKYVVFVSKENR
;
A
#
# COMPACT_ATOMS: atom_id res chain seq x y z
N ASP A 1 -25.79 13.49 3.55
CA ASP A 1 -24.63 12.80 2.99
C ASP A 1 -24.64 13.03 1.49
N GLU A 2 -23.53 13.58 0.99
CA GLU A 2 -23.46 14.05 -0.39
C GLU A 2 -22.92 12.97 -1.33
N TYR A 3 -22.03 12.09 -0.83
CA TYR A 3 -21.41 11.01 -1.60
C TYR A 3 -21.32 9.71 -0.82
N VAL A 4 -21.27 8.60 -1.58
CA VAL A 4 -20.85 7.28 -1.12
C VAL A 4 -19.52 6.94 -1.76
N PHE A 5 -18.53 6.55 -0.95
CA PHE A 5 -17.20 6.15 -1.42
C PHE A 5 -17.06 4.63 -1.39
N VAL A 6 -16.56 4.06 -2.47
CA VAL A 6 -16.35 2.61 -2.63
C VAL A 6 -14.90 2.34 -3.02
N SER A 7 -14.20 1.54 -2.23
CA SER A 7 -12.84 1.10 -2.55
C SER A 7 -12.85 -0.06 -3.55
N ASN A 8 -12.13 0.10 -4.66
CA ASN A 8 -11.99 -0.90 -5.70
C ASN A 8 -10.60 -1.56 -5.60
N GLY A 9 -10.49 -2.58 -4.74
CA GLY A 9 -9.21 -3.20 -4.36
C GLY A 9 -8.37 -3.74 -5.52
N SER A 10 -9.00 -4.23 -6.58
CA SER A 10 -8.29 -4.73 -7.76
C SER A 10 -7.99 -3.66 -8.81
N ASN A 11 -8.51 -2.45 -8.64
CA ASN A 11 -8.37 -1.36 -9.61
C ASN A 11 -7.59 -0.15 -9.08
N ASP A 12 -7.16 -0.20 -7.80
CA ASP A 12 -6.39 0.85 -7.13
C ASP A 12 -7.04 2.23 -7.23
N ASN A 13 -8.35 2.27 -7.04
CA ASN A 13 -9.09 3.52 -7.09
C ASN A 13 -10.31 3.52 -6.17
N ILE A 14 -10.92 4.68 -6.01
CA ILE A 14 -12.14 4.89 -5.25
C ILE A 14 -13.23 5.39 -6.18
N SER A 15 -14.37 4.71 -6.22
CA SER A 15 -15.57 5.23 -6.87
C SER A 15 -16.30 6.19 -5.94
N VAL A 16 -16.72 7.33 -6.49
CA VAL A 16 -17.55 8.33 -5.81
C VAL A 16 -18.95 8.26 -6.42
N ILE A 17 -19.93 7.93 -5.61
CA ILE A 17 -21.31 7.76 -6.04
C ILE A 17 -22.15 8.87 -5.46
N ASP A 18 -22.94 9.53 -6.32
CA ASP A 18 -24.01 10.42 -5.89
C ASP A 18 -25.29 9.57 -5.66
N PRO A 19 -25.75 9.43 -4.40
CA PRO A 19 -26.93 8.61 -4.10
C PRO A 19 -28.25 9.23 -4.58
N LYS A 20 -28.27 10.52 -4.93
CA LYS A 20 -29.45 11.18 -5.49
C LYS A 20 -29.60 10.91 -6.98
N LEU A 21 -28.47 10.76 -7.67
CA LEU A 21 -28.41 10.45 -9.10
C LEU A 21 -28.28 8.96 -9.38
N ASP A 22 -28.03 8.16 -8.34
CA ASP A 22 -27.78 6.70 -8.42
C ASP A 22 -26.69 6.36 -9.45
N THR A 23 -25.61 7.14 -9.46
CA THR A 23 -24.54 7.00 -10.46
C THR A 23 -23.16 7.31 -9.89
N VAL A 24 -22.12 6.76 -10.51
CA VAL A 24 -20.72 7.12 -10.25
C VAL A 24 -20.43 8.46 -10.89
N VAL A 25 -20.14 9.47 -10.08
CA VAL A 25 -19.84 10.84 -10.54
C VAL A 25 -18.34 11.12 -10.66
N ALA A 26 -17.49 10.32 -9.99
CA ALA A 26 -16.04 10.43 -10.11
C ALA A 26 -15.36 9.11 -9.77
N THR A 27 -14.13 8.95 -10.27
CA THR A 27 -13.21 7.87 -9.89
C THR A 27 -11.87 8.49 -9.52
N ILE A 28 -11.46 8.29 -8.26
CA ILE A 28 -10.20 8.83 -7.72
C ILE A 28 -9.15 7.75 -7.84
N GLN A 29 -8.11 7.98 -8.65
CA GLN A 29 -6.96 7.08 -8.75
C GLN A 29 -6.05 7.26 -7.53
N LEU A 30 -5.39 6.16 -7.14
CA LEU A 30 -4.49 6.12 -5.98
C LEU A 30 -3.03 5.85 -6.42
N PRO A 31 -2.40 6.71 -7.24
CA PRO A 31 -1.01 6.50 -7.64
C PRO A 31 -0.07 6.84 -6.47
N LEU A 32 0.94 6.01 -6.23
CA LEU A 32 2.01 6.37 -5.31
C LEU A 32 3.02 7.29 -5.99
N ASP A 33 3.39 6.96 -7.23
CA ASP A 33 4.32 7.74 -8.05
C ASP A 33 3.99 7.56 -9.53
N SER A 34 4.17 8.62 -10.32
CA SER A 34 3.86 8.62 -11.76
C SER A 34 4.69 7.63 -12.58
N ARG A 35 5.88 7.24 -12.09
CA ARG A 35 6.74 6.25 -12.75
C ARG A 35 6.19 4.84 -12.69
N VAL A 36 5.27 4.57 -11.77
CA VAL A 36 4.67 3.27 -11.50
C VAL A 36 3.15 3.26 -11.59
N ASP A 37 2.53 4.33 -12.08
CA ASP A 37 1.07 4.51 -12.18
C ASP A 37 0.36 3.44 -13.04
N ARG A 38 1.10 2.82 -13.98
CA ARG A 38 0.63 1.70 -14.82
C ARG A 38 0.58 0.36 -14.08
N PHE A 39 1.24 0.24 -12.93
CA PHE A 39 1.23 -0.96 -12.12
C PHE A 39 0.13 -0.87 -11.07
N ARG A 40 -0.45 -2.01 -10.75
CA ARG A 40 -1.44 -2.14 -9.69
C ARG A 40 -0.79 -2.71 -8.44
N GLY A 41 -1.39 -2.47 -7.28
CA GLY A 41 -0.90 -3.03 -6.03
C GLY A 41 -1.13 -2.15 -4.81
N MET A 42 -1.90 -1.06 -4.91
CA MET A 42 -2.30 -0.27 -3.73
C MET A 42 -3.22 -1.06 -2.83
N ILE A 43 -4.14 -1.84 -3.43
CA ILE A 43 -5.11 -2.69 -2.74
C ILE A 43 -5.89 -1.88 -1.68
N PRO A 44 -6.70 -0.87 -2.09
CA PRO A 44 -7.50 -0.11 -1.15
C PRO A 44 -8.58 -0.99 -0.49
N PHE A 45 -8.66 -0.90 0.85
CA PHE A 45 -9.60 -1.66 1.68
C PHE A 45 -10.55 -0.73 2.44
N GLY A 46 -10.24 -0.50 3.71
CA GLY A 46 -11.08 0.27 4.62
C GLY A 46 -11.09 1.76 4.29
N LEU A 47 -12.23 2.39 4.50
CA LEU A 47 -12.44 3.82 4.29
C LEU A 47 -12.95 4.46 5.57
N ALA A 48 -12.53 5.69 5.87
CA ALA A 48 -13.12 6.52 6.91
C ALA A 48 -13.10 7.99 6.53
N VAL A 49 -14.23 8.65 6.72
CA VAL A 49 -14.37 10.10 6.53
C VAL A 49 -14.02 10.82 7.83
N SER A 50 -13.30 11.94 7.74
CA SER A 50 -13.04 12.80 8.89
C SER A 50 -14.34 13.42 9.43
N PRO A 51 -14.44 13.75 10.74
CA PRO A 51 -15.65 14.31 11.33
C PRO A 51 -16.10 15.64 10.68
N ASP A 52 -15.18 16.42 10.13
CA ASP A 52 -15.46 17.66 9.40
C ASP A 52 -15.81 17.43 7.92
N GLN A 53 -15.85 16.16 7.47
CA GLN A 53 -16.16 15.72 6.11
C GLN A 53 -15.23 16.27 5.02
N LYS A 54 -14.02 16.72 5.38
CA LYS A 54 -13.06 17.28 4.40
C LYS A 54 -12.04 16.27 3.91
N ARG A 55 -11.84 15.19 4.64
CA ARG A 55 -10.83 14.16 4.30
C ARG A 55 -11.46 12.79 4.28
N LEU A 56 -11.08 12.00 3.28
CA LEU A 56 -11.30 10.56 3.22
C LEU A 56 -9.96 9.88 3.40
N TYR A 57 -9.86 8.99 4.38
CA TYR A 57 -8.71 8.13 4.61
C TYR A 57 -8.96 6.75 4.04
N VAL A 58 -7.96 6.20 3.36
CA VAL A 58 -8.03 4.92 2.64
C VAL A 58 -6.93 4.00 3.15
N ALA A 59 -7.27 2.83 3.67
CA ALA A 59 -6.28 1.81 4.00
C ALA A 59 -5.76 1.17 2.72
N GLU A 60 -4.48 1.37 2.39
CA GLU A 60 -3.82 0.86 1.19
C GLU A 60 -2.92 -0.32 1.57
N ALA A 61 -3.52 -1.51 1.58
CA ALA A 61 -2.91 -2.72 2.13
C ALA A 61 -1.66 -3.17 1.37
N GLY A 62 -1.58 -2.89 0.08
CA GLY A 62 -0.48 -3.33 -0.77
C GLY A 62 0.82 -2.55 -0.58
N ILE A 63 0.73 -1.31 -0.11
CA ILE A 63 1.88 -0.41 0.09
C ILE A 63 2.10 -0.04 1.57
N ASN A 64 1.34 -0.65 2.48
CA ASN A 64 1.45 -0.39 3.93
C ASN A 64 1.28 1.09 4.29
N ALA A 65 0.26 1.72 3.73
CA ALA A 65 0.01 3.14 3.89
C ALA A 65 -1.48 3.47 4.06
N ILE A 66 -1.76 4.72 4.38
CA ILE A 66 -3.08 5.32 4.38
C ILE A 66 -3.06 6.44 3.34
N GLY A 67 -3.85 6.29 2.28
CA GLY A 67 -4.13 7.36 1.33
C GLY A 67 -4.99 8.44 1.97
N VAL A 68 -4.68 9.70 1.69
CA VAL A 68 -5.45 10.87 2.15
C VAL A 68 -6.03 11.58 0.96
N ILE A 69 -7.35 11.61 0.88
CA ILE A 69 -8.09 12.25 -0.20
C ILE A 69 -8.75 13.53 0.33
N ASP A 70 -8.60 14.60 -0.40
CA ASP A 70 -9.38 15.82 -0.24
C ASP A 70 -10.79 15.60 -0.81
N ILE A 71 -11.83 15.65 0.02
CA ILE A 71 -13.19 15.39 -0.43
C ILE A 71 -13.74 16.50 -1.32
N PRO A 72 -13.58 17.81 -0.99
CA PRO A 72 -14.01 18.89 -1.88
C PRO A 72 -13.42 18.81 -3.29
N GLU A 73 -12.14 18.47 -3.39
CA GLU A 73 -11.43 18.40 -4.69
C GLU A 73 -11.48 17.00 -5.33
N LEU A 74 -12.00 16.00 -4.63
CA LEU A 74 -12.01 14.58 -5.03
C LEU A 74 -10.63 14.10 -5.50
N LYS A 75 -9.58 14.45 -4.75
CA LYS A 75 -8.20 14.26 -5.13
C LYS A 75 -7.36 13.64 -4.02
N LEU A 76 -6.53 12.68 -4.39
CA LEU A 76 -5.48 12.17 -3.50
C LEU A 76 -4.43 13.28 -3.25
N ILE A 77 -4.14 13.56 -1.98
CA ILE A 77 -3.21 14.62 -1.57
C ILE A 77 -1.96 14.11 -0.87
N GLY A 78 -1.88 12.83 -0.56
CA GLY A 78 -0.70 12.22 0.02
C GLY A 78 -0.98 10.90 0.71
N HIS A 79 0.08 10.36 1.34
CA HIS A 79 0.06 9.07 2.01
C HIS A 79 0.66 9.18 3.41
N ILE A 80 0.19 8.37 4.34
CA ILE A 80 0.71 8.24 5.71
C ILE A 80 1.25 6.81 5.86
N PRO A 81 2.49 6.58 6.32
CA PRO A 81 2.99 5.23 6.54
C PRO A 81 2.20 4.53 7.66
N ALA A 82 1.92 3.24 7.47
CA ALA A 82 1.20 2.40 8.40
C ALA A 82 1.96 1.10 8.71
N GLY A 83 1.40 0.25 9.57
CA GLY A 83 1.88 -1.11 9.75
C GLY A 83 1.55 -1.99 8.54
N TRP A 84 1.98 -3.26 8.58
CA TRP A 84 1.80 -4.16 7.46
C TRP A 84 0.34 -4.58 7.26
N PHE A 85 -0.12 -4.40 6.04
CA PHE A 85 -1.45 -4.73 5.57
C PHE A 85 -2.53 -3.99 6.37
N PRO A 86 -2.60 -2.65 6.30
CA PRO A 86 -3.69 -1.90 6.88
C PRO A 86 -5.01 -2.33 6.23
N SER A 87 -6.00 -2.70 7.06
CA SER A 87 -7.24 -3.31 6.57
C SER A 87 -8.47 -2.47 6.87
N LYS A 88 -8.52 -1.89 8.07
CA LYS A 88 -9.58 -0.96 8.47
C LYS A 88 -8.99 0.23 9.20
N LEU A 89 -9.73 1.32 9.17
CA LEU A 89 -9.37 2.52 9.90
C LEU A 89 -10.63 3.27 10.37
N ALA A 90 -10.44 4.09 11.39
CA ALA A 90 -11.45 5.01 11.90
C ALA A 90 -10.76 6.31 12.31
N VAL A 91 -11.48 7.42 12.22
CA VAL A 91 -11.02 8.70 12.76
C VAL A 91 -11.70 8.93 14.09
N THR A 92 -10.94 9.41 15.09
CA THR A 92 -11.52 9.76 16.40
C THR A 92 -12.54 10.90 16.26
N PRO A 93 -13.57 10.96 17.12
CA PRO A 93 -14.61 11.97 17.02
C PRO A 93 -14.10 13.42 17.08
N ASP A 94 -12.95 13.65 17.74
CA ASP A 94 -12.28 14.96 17.81
C ASP A 94 -11.45 15.27 16.56
N GLY A 95 -11.37 14.34 15.58
CA GLY A 95 -10.60 14.50 14.36
C GLY A 95 -9.08 14.46 14.51
N ARG A 96 -8.57 14.11 15.71
CA ARG A 96 -7.12 14.25 16.01
C ARG A 96 -6.31 13.02 15.69
N HIS A 97 -6.93 11.84 15.67
CA HIS A 97 -6.21 10.57 15.46
C HIS A 97 -6.92 9.69 14.45
N ILE A 98 -6.12 8.93 13.74
CA ILE A 98 -6.54 7.82 12.89
C ILE A 98 -6.15 6.53 13.61
N VAL A 99 -7.11 5.65 13.85
CA VAL A 99 -6.90 4.32 14.42
C VAL A 99 -6.92 3.33 13.28
N VAL A 100 -5.87 2.53 13.13
CA VAL A 100 -5.68 1.62 11.99
C VAL A 100 -5.43 0.21 12.49
N THR A 101 -6.14 -0.76 11.92
CA THR A 101 -5.86 -2.19 12.14
C THR A 101 -4.93 -2.69 11.02
N ASN A 102 -3.79 -3.26 11.41
CA ASN A 102 -2.81 -3.83 10.49
C ASN A 102 -2.87 -5.36 10.60
N ALA A 103 -3.35 -6.03 9.56
CA ALA A 103 -3.63 -7.47 9.62
C ALA A 103 -2.36 -8.33 9.77
N LYS A 104 -1.22 -7.84 9.28
CA LYS A 104 0.09 -8.53 9.38
C LYS A 104 1.03 -7.91 10.42
N GLY A 105 0.55 -6.94 11.19
CA GLY A 105 1.29 -6.29 12.28
C GLY A 105 2.62 -5.70 11.82
N PHE A 106 3.73 -6.35 12.17
CA PHE A 106 5.09 -5.93 11.80
C PHE A 106 5.68 -6.74 10.64
N GLY A 107 4.88 -7.55 9.97
CA GLY A 107 5.32 -8.35 8.82
C GLY A 107 4.69 -9.72 8.76
N SER A 108 5.18 -10.53 7.82
CA SER A 108 4.60 -11.86 7.52
C SER A 108 4.85 -12.91 8.59
N GLY A 109 5.58 -12.58 9.65
CA GLY A 109 5.86 -13.48 10.76
C GLY A 109 7.09 -14.40 10.57
N PRO A 110 7.46 -15.16 11.59
CA PRO A 110 6.75 -15.28 12.85
C PRO A 110 6.83 -13.98 13.69
N ASN A 111 5.67 -13.43 14.04
CA ASN A 111 5.61 -12.23 14.87
C ASN A 111 5.83 -12.61 16.33
N GLY A 112 6.95 -12.22 16.87
CA GLY A 112 7.41 -12.58 18.21
C GLY A 112 8.90 -12.93 18.26
N GLY A 113 9.57 -13.01 17.09
CA GLY A 113 11.00 -13.31 17.01
C GLY A 113 11.36 -14.58 17.79
N GLU A 114 12.38 -14.51 18.65
CA GLU A 114 12.83 -15.62 19.49
C GLU A 114 11.79 -16.08 20.54
N ALA A 115 10.84 -15.21 20.88
CA ALA A 115 9.74 -15.52 21.81
C ALA A 115 8.51 -16.11 21.10
N PHE A 116 8.62 -16.45 19.81
CA PHE A 116 7.54 -17.05 19.08
C PHE A 116 7.27 -18.48 19.57
N GLU A 117 6.03 -18.72 20.01
CA GLU A 117 5.53 -20.04 20.32
C GLU A 117 4.54 -20.46 19.22
N ALA A 118 4.79 -21.63 18.60
CA ALA A 118 3.87 -22.19 17.63
C ALA A 118 2.52 -22.48 18.27
N GLY A 119 1.44 -22.02 17.64
CA GLY A 119 0.09 -22.35 18.08
C GLY A 119 -0.25 -23.83 17.89
N PRO A 120 -1.46 -24.28 18.32
CA PRO A 120 -1.85 -25.70 18.25
C PRO A 120 -1.87 -26.26 16.83
N TYR A 121 -1.87 -25.43 15.83
CA TYR A 121 -1.81 -25.82 14.40
C TYR A 121 -0.40 -25.73 13.80
N GLY A 122 0.63 -25.69 14.64
CA GLY A 122 2.02 -25.64 14.20
C GLY A 122 2.40 -24.33 13.51
N SER A 123 3.11 -24.42 12.40
CA SER A 123 3.64 -23.29 11.64
C SER A 123 2.73 -22.84 10.47
N TYR A 124 1.42 -23.07 10.55
CA TYR A 124 0.49 -22.55 9.56
C TYR A 124 0.55 -21.02 9.51
N ILE A 125 0.61 -20.45 8.30
CA ILE A 125 0.85 -19.01 8.11
C ILE A 125 -0.13 -18.12 8.88
N GLY A 126 -1.40 -18.50 8.98
CA GLY A 126 -2.40 -17.78 9.74
C GLY A 126 -2.13 -17.73 11.25
N SER A 127 -1.38 -18.70 11.79
CA SER A 127 -0.95 -18.74 13.20
C SER A 127 0.33 -17.97 13.45
N LEU A 128 1.12 -17.70 12.40
CA LEU A 128 2.41 -17.01 12.50
C LEU A 128 2.24 -15.47 12.55
N MET A 129 1.15 -14.95 11.97
CA MET A 129 0.90 -13.52 11.88
C MET A 129 0.11 -13.03 13.10
N ARG A 130 0.53 -11.89 13.62
CA ARG A 130 -0.21 -11.16 14.66
C ARG A 130 -0.55 -9.78 14.12
N GLY A 131 -1.81 -9.41 14.20
CA GLY A 131 -2.26 -8.06 13.87
C GLY A 131 -1.77 -7.04 14.89
N SER A 132 -1.73 -5.80 14.50
CA SER A 132 -1.48 -4.66 15.39
C SER A 132 -2.53 -3.57 15.18
N VAL A 133 -2.62 -2.68 16.15
CA VAL A 133 -3.41 -1.44 16.03
C VAL A 133 -2.46 -0.28 16.15
N SER A 134 -2.48 0.62 15.17
CA SER A 134 -1.74 1.88 15.20
C SER A 134 -2.68 3.03 15.53
N VAL A 135 -2.23 3.95 16.38
CA VAL A 135 -2.91 5.22 16.63
C VAL A 135 -1.99 6.32 16.11
N ILE A 136 -2.43 6.99 15.06
CA ILE A 136 -1.63 7.95 14.30
C ILE A 136 -2.24 9.34 14.47
N PRO A 137 -1.50 10.35 14.97
CA PRO A 137 -1.99 11.73 14.94
C PRO A 137 -2.26 12.18 13.50
N VAL A 138 -3.37 12.86 13.27
CA VAL A 138 -3.67 13.44 11.96
C VAL A 138 -2.58 14.45 11.61
N PRO A 139 -1.84 14.23 10.50
CA PRO A 139 -0.72 15.08 10.15
C PRO A 139 -1.17 16.44 9.63
N SER A 140 -0.34 17.46 9.84
CA SER A 140 -0.42 18.72 9.10
C SER A 140 -0.03 18.48 7.62
N ASP A 141 -0.39 19.42 6.73
CA ASP A 141 -0.07 19.31 5.29
C ASP A 141 1.44 19.19 5.04
N ARG A 142 2.27 19.84 5.85
CA ARG A 142 3.73 19.70 5.77
C ARG A 142 4.18 18.27 6.12
N GLN A 143 3.67 17.73 7.21
CA GLN A 143 3.99 16.36 7.64
C GLN A 143 3.46 15.32 6.64
N LEU A 144 2.27 15.54 6.06
CA LEU A 144 1.73 14.66 5.04
C LEU A 144 2.64 14.56 3.82
N LYS A 145 3.23 15.68 3.39
CA LYS A 145 4.22 15.68 2.29
C LYS A 145 5.50 14.89 2.64
N GLU A 146 5.96 14.98 3.87
CA GLU A 146 7.12 14.21 4.34
C GLU A 146 6.78 12.72 4.43
N TYR A 147 5.64 12.38 5.00
CA TYR A 147 5.15 11.00 5.07
C TYR A 147 4.96 10.36 3.70
N SER A 148 4.47 11.10 2.72
CA SER A 148 4.32 10.61 1.34
C SER A 148 5.66 10.19 0.74
N LYS A 149 6.74 10.96 1.00
CA LYS A 149 8.11 10.60 0.57
C LYS A 149 8.62 9.35 1.31
N ASP A 150 8.25 9.20 2.59
CA ASP A 150 8.62 8.01 3.36
C ASP A 150 7.92 6.78 2.79
N VAL A 151 6.64 6.88 2.45
CA VAL A 151 5.89 5.79 1.82
C VAL A 151 6.49 5.42 0.46
N GLU A 152 6.82 6.42 -0.38
CA GLU A 152 7.51 6.18 -1.66
C GLU A 152 8.82 5.42 -1.42
N ARG A 153 9.69 5.92 -0.54
CA ARG A 153 11.00 5.34 -0.25
C ARG A 153 10.91 3.93 0.34
N ASN A 154 9.87 3.64 1.13
CA ASN A 154 9.67 2.32 1.73
C ASN A 154 9.20 1.28 0.71
N ASN A 155 8.60 1.71 -0.39
CA ASN A 155 8.03 0.82 -1.40
C ASN A 155 8.88 0.71 -2.66
N TYR A 156 9.58 1.79 -3.06
CA TYR A 156 10.32 1.84 -4.32
C TYR A 156 11.71 2.43 -4.14
N THR A 157 12.66 1.79 -4.79
CA THR A 157 13.98 2.36 -5.04
C THR A 157 14.12 2.54 -6.55
N PHE A 158 14.09 3.79 -7.00
CA PHE A 158 14.31 4.13 -8.40
C PHE A 158 15.80 4.31 -8.63
N THR A 159 16.41 3.33 -9.27
CA THR A 159 17.83 3.38 -9.63
C THR A 159 17.94 3.59 -11.13
N ASP A 160 18.80 4.50 -11.55
CA ASP A 160 19.16 4.62 -12.96
C ASP A 160 20.04 3.42 -13.35
N VAL A 161 19.41 2.44 -13.98
CA VAL A 161 20.09 1.22 -14.44
C VAL A 161 21.02 1.45 -15.63
N ASN A 162 21.00 2.64 -16.24
CA ASN A 162 21.89 3.03 -17.32
C ASN A 162 23.19 3.69 -16.83
N SER A 163 23.36 3.86 -15.51
CA SER A 163 24.58 4.44 -14.97
C SER A 163 25.77 3.47 -15.11
N ALA A 164 26.95 4.04 -15.35
CA ALA A 164 28.20 3.29 -15.48
C ALA A 164 28.58 2.47 -14.22
N ASP A 165 27.88 2.71 -13.10
CA ASP A 165 28.11 2.06 -11.81
C ASP A 165 27.58 0.61 -11.76
N PHE A 166 26.94 0.11 -12.83
CA PHE A 166 26.51 -1.28 -12.94
C PHE A 166 27.53 -2.26 -13.51
N ASP A 167 28.82 -1.93 -13.44
CA ASP A 167 29.91 -2.80 -13.90
C ASP A 167 29.99 -4.15 -13.12
N TRP A 168 29.42 -4.21 -11.92
CA TRP A 168 29.27 -5.45 -11.14
C TRP A 168 28.43 -6.52 -11.86
N ARG A 169 27.71 -6.17 -12.91
CA ARG A 169 26.95 -7.09 -13.76
C ARG A 169 27.73 -7.67 -14.92
N LYS A 170 29.00 -7.27 -15.12
CA LYS A 170 29.80 -7.68 -16.26
C LYS A 170 29.82 -9.19 -16.50
N ASP A 171 29.83 -9.97 -15.43
CA ASP A 171 29.82 -11.43 -15.48
C ASP A 171 28.45 -12.06 -15.21
N ASN A 172 27.40 -11.26 -15.06
CA ASN A 172 26.06 -11.75 -14.80
C ASN A 172 25.43 -12.25 -16.12
N PRO A 173 25.02 -13.52 -16.21
CA PRO A 173 24.41 -14.07 -17.42
C PRO A 173 23.00 -13.54 -17.71
N ILE A 174 22.39 -12.88 -16.74
CA ILE A 174 21.04 -12.30 -16.90
C ILE A 174 21.18 -10.92 -17.54
N PRO A 175 20.63 -10.68 -18.74
CA PRO A 175 20.65 -9.36 -19.37
C PRO A 175 19.77 -8.37 -18.57
N LEU A 176 20.16 -7.08 -18.56
CA LEU A 176 19.37 -6.03 -17.90
C LEU A 176 18.06 -5.75 -18.64
N TYR A 177 18.14 -5.81 -19.98
CA TYR A 177 16.99 -5.57 -20.87
C TYR A 177 16.86 -6.70 -21.88
N GLY A 178 15.63 -6.98 -22.28
CA GLY A 178 15.38 -7.94 -23.37
C GLY A 178 16.02 -7.43 -24.67
N GLY A 179 16.87 -8.27 -25.28
CA GLY A 179 17.49 -7.99 -26.57
C GLY A 179 18.84 -7.27 -26.55
N GLU A 180 19.39 -6.90 -25.39
CA GLU A 180 20.69 -6.21 -25.32
C GLU A 180 21.91 -7.10 -25.56
N LYS A 181 21.86 -8.35 -25.13
CA LYS A 181 22.95 -9.32 -25.28
C LYS A 181 22.39 -10.74 -25.38
N GLU A 182 23.09 -11.59 -26.08
CA GLU A 182 22.84 -13.03 -26.01
C GLU A 182 23.13 -13.51 -24.59
N SER A 183 22.13 -14.09 -23.94
CA SER A 183 22.30 -14.74 -22.65
C SER A 183 22.71 -16.20 -22.84
N PRO A 184 23.67 -16.73 -22.06
CA PRO A 184 23.97 -18.16 -22.05
C PRO A 184 22.83 -19.01 -21.46
N ILE A 185 21.83 -18.39 -20.82
CA ILE A 185 20.66 -19.06 -20.25
C ILE A 185 19.73 -19.45 -21.40
N LYS A 186 19.63 -20.76 -21.66
CA LYS A 186 18.76 -21.31 -22.71
C LYS A 186 17.40 -21.79 -22.19
N TYR A 187 17.32 -22.10 -20.91
CA TYR A 187 16.12 -22.65 -20.30
C TYR A 187 15.87 -21.97 -18.96
N VAL A 188 14.60 -21.68 -18.68
CA VAL A 188 14.13 -21.16 -17.40
C VAL A 188 13.08 -22.12 -16.86
N VAL A 189 13.30 -22.63 -15.64
CA VAL A 189 12.30 -23.43 -14.93
C VAL A 189 11.69 -22.55 -13.85
N PHE A 190 10.41 -22.28 -13.99
CA PHE A 190 9.65 -21.53 -12.99
C PHE A 190 8.91 -22.52 -12.08
N VAL A 191 9.25 -22.50 -10.79
CA VAL A 191 8.60 -23.34 -9.78
C VAL A 191 7.76 -22.44 -8.89
N SER A 192 6.43 -22.57 -8.97
CA SER A 192 5.51 -21.96 -8.03
C SER A 192 5.23 -22.94 -6.89
N LYS A 193 5.67 -22.58 -5.69
CA LYS A 193 5.37 -23.34 -4.47
C LYS A 193 4.24 -22.64 -3.75
N GLU A 194 3.09 -23.32 -3.69
CA GLU A 194 1.92 -22.81 -3.00
C GLU A 194 1.96 -23.13 -1.50
N ASN A 195 1.37 -22.24 -0.71
CA ASN A 195 1.24 -22.42 0.73
C ASN A 195 0.17 -23.49 1.03
N ARG A 196 0.58 -24.51 1.74
CA ARG A 196 -0.33 -25.50 2.28
C ARG A 196 -0.07 -25.71 3.77
#